data_ae580f35eefc150941b0a852ed5ae002
#
_entry.id   ae580f35eefc150941b0a852ed5ae002
#
_cell.length_a   1.000
_cell.length_b   1.000
_cell.length_c   1.000
_cell.angle_alpha   90.00
_cell.angle_beta   90.00
_cell.angle_gamma   90.00
#
_symmetry.space_group_name_H-M   'P 1'
#
loop_
_entity.id
_entity.type
_entity.pdbx_description
1 polymer ?
#
loop_
_entity_poly.entity_id
_entity_poly.type
_entity_poly.pdbx_seq_one_letter_code
_entity_poly.pdbx_strand_id
1 'polypeptide(L)'
;TIESVNRSVPDGNHEMVAKQMCEELLHYSPQDILDWHRIFGEYEKAAYRNDLWVACTALGAHSTDDGFIDFRSWLISQGKNIYMDAMRDPDTLASNPHPGKEMNFEVFAYCALDAYCKKLNITGYDRFTKPYDDLDKHKLSRKLVKDIRSEIPQHPDIPSIRLPRNYSTLFPHIWERMSAQSSVVAPTENTTDLVRSGSAHRVFKINDLFGQQVDLQPRVELYSVRDFMGQEMPGLAIVLDEISSESNGDEEYAVLTVSFGEFISAKDCAYIDTNNCYFAQQLLIQGIAEDTGLSKNSGFCQYPLWHFKEDFLKEIGGTAYEEYSRRYNEYMQSAGFGEAEDEVEDIASEEGMVME
;
A
#
# COMPACT_ATOMS: atom_id res chain seq x y z
N THR A 1 -18.07 -25.51 -3.55
CA THR A 1 -18.64 -24.43 -2.73
C THR A 1 -18.51 -23.08 -3.43
N ILE A 2 -17.28 -22.56 -3.64
CA ILE A 2 -17.05 -21.24 -4.29
C ILE A 2 -17.66 -21.18 -5.69
N GLU A 3 -17.41 -22.17 -6.55
CA GLU A 3 -17.97 -22.21 -7.91
C GLU A 3 -19.52 -22.29 -7.91
N SER A 4 -20.12 -22.90 -6.89
CA SER A 4 -21.58 -22.92 -6.73
C SER A 4 -22.11 -21.53 -6.42
N VAL A 5 -21.45 -20.82 -5.51
CA VAL A 5 -21.81 -19.45 -5.12
C VAL A 5 -21.63 -18.50 -6.30
N ASN A 6 -20.50 -18.55 -7.03
CA ASN A 6 -20.22 -17.69 -8.18
C ASN A 6 -21.25 -17.88 -9.32
N ARG A 7 -21.77 -19.09 -9.49
CA ARG A 7 -22.87 -19.32 -10.46
C ARG A 7 -24.19 -18.73 -10.01
N SER A 8 -24.43 -18.59 -8.70
CA SER A 8 -25.68 -18.02 -8.16
C SER A 8 -25.65 -16.50 -8.07
N VAL A 9 -24.46 -15.89 -8.12
CA VAL A 9 -24.24 -14.43 -8.06
C VAL A 9 -23.34 -14.01 -9.23
N PRO A 10 -23.86 -14.00 -10.47
CA PRO A 10 -23.02 -13.80 -11.67
C PRO A 10 -22.45 -12.38 -11.80
N ASP A 11 -23.04 -11.39 -11.17
CA ASP A 11 -22.65 -9.97 -11.33
C ASP A 11 -21.48 -9.54 -10.41
N GLY A 12 -20.84 -10.50 -9.70
CA GLY A 12 -19.63 -10.25 -8.91
C GLY A 12 -19.81 -9.32 -7.70
N ASN A 13 -21.05 -9.04 -7.26
CA ASN A 13 -21.30 -8.22 -6.07
C ASN A 13 -20.74 -8.89 -4.82
N HIS A 14 -19.67 -8.33 -4.26
CA HIS A 14 -18.92 -8.89 -3.13
C HIS A 14 -19.80 -9.14 -1.90
N GLU A 15 -20.69 -8.21 -1.58
CA GLU A 15 -21.60 -8.37 -0.43
C GLU A 15 -22.53 -9.57 -0.62
N MET A 16 -23.11 -9.72 -1.80
CA MET A 16 -23.97 -10.85 -2.13
C MET A 16 -23.20 -12.16 -2.17
N VAL A 17 -22.00 -12.18 -2.72
CA VAL A 17 -21.10 -13.36 -2.75
C VAL A 17 -20.75 -13.78 -1.32
N ALA A 18 -20.35 -12.85 -0.44
CA ALA A 18 -20.01 -13.14 0.94
C ALA A 18 -21.24 -13.68 1.72
N LYS A 19 -22.40 -13.07 1.53
CA LYS A 19 -23.64 -13.53 2.14
C LYS A 19 -24.00 -14.94 1.70
N GLN A 20 -23.99 -15.21 0.38
CA GLN A 20 -24.31 -16.51 -0.18
C GLN A 20 -23.28 -17.57 0.24
N MET A 21 -22.01 -17.21 0.34
CA MET A 21 -20.97 -18.11 0.84
C MET A 21 -21.18 -18.51 2.29
N CYS A 22 -21.56 -17.54 3.14
CA CYS A 22 -21.91 -17.82 4.52
C CYS A 22 -23.15 -18.75 4.61
N GLU A 23 -24.18 -18.53 3.80
CA GLU A 23 -25.39 -19.37 3.77
C GLU A 23 -25.07 -20.79 3.29
N GLU A 24 -24.23 -20.94 2.27
CA GLU A 24 -23.77 -22.24 1.78
C GLU A 24 -23.00 -23.01 2.86
N LEU A 25 -22.12 -22.35 3.60
CA LEU A 25 -21.34 -22.94 4.68
C LEU A 25 -22.21 -23.41 5.86
N LEU A 26 -23.40 -22.85 6.06
CA LEU A 26 -24.33 -23.31 7.09
C LEU A 26 -24.87 -24.73 6.83
N HIS A 27 -24.72 -25.27 5.62
CA HIS A 27 -25.09 -26.67 5.34
C HIS A 27 -24.08 -27.68 5.88
N TYR A 28 -22.88 -27.24 6.25
CA TYR A 28 -21.80 -28.11 6.76
C TYR A 28 -21.80 -28.20 8.28
N SER A 29 -21.10 -29.19 8.83
CA SER A 29 -20.88 -29.27 10.27
C SER A 29 -19.96 -28.15 10.78
N PRO A 30 -19.99 -27.79 12.07
CA PRO A 30 -19.05 -26.80 12.62
C PRO A 30 -17.58 -27.15 12.34
N GLN A 31 -17.24 -28.43 12.39
CA GLN A 31 -15.88 -28.93 12.11
C GLN A 31 -15.51 -28.72 10.64
N ASP A 32 -16.41 -29.05 9.72
CA ASP A 32 -16.18 -28.84 8.27
C ASP A 32 -16.05 -27.34 7.92
N ILE A 33 -16.75 -26.47 8.64
CA ILE A 33 -16.60 -25.02 8.48
C ILE A 33 -15.21 -24.56 8.91
N LEU A 34 -14.69 -25.08 10.03
CA LEU A 34 -13.32 -24.80 10.47
C LEU A 34 -12.29 -25.42 9.52
N ASP A 35 -12.54 -26.63 8.98
CA ASP A 35 -11.70 -27.23 7.93
C ASP A 35 -11.67 -26.31 6.70
N TRP A 36 -12.82 -25.80 6.25
CA TRP A 36 -12.90 -24.89 5.12
C TRP A 36 -12.03 -23.64 5.35
N HIS A 37 -12.13 -23.01 6.51
CA HIS A 37 -11.31 -21.83 6.85
C HIS A 37 -9.81 -22.15 6.87
N ARG A 38 -9.42 -23.30 7.41
CA ARG A 38 -8.02 -23.76 7.42
C ARG A 38 -7.50 -24.06 5.99
N ILE A 39 -8.36 -24.67 5.15
CA ILE A 39 -8.04 -24.89 3.72
C ILE A 39 -7.86 -23.58 3.01
N PHE A 40 -8.78 -22.63 3.21
CA PHE A 40 -8.67 -21.26 2.68
C PHE A 40 -7.32 -20.64 3.05
N GLY A 41 -6.91 -20.71 4.32
CA GLY A 41 -5.61 -20.19 4.77
C GLY A 41 -4.39 -20.90 4.14
N GLU A 42 -4.49 -22.16 3.70
CA GLU A 42 -3.39 -22.82 2.95
C GLU A 42 -3.27 -22.26 1.53
N TYR A 43 -4.39 -21.97 0.85
CA TYR A 43 -4.38 -21.30 -0.45
C TYR A 43 -3.90 -19.85 -0.34
N GLU A 44 -4.34 -19.14 0.69
CA GLU A 44 -3.94 -17.76 0.95
C GLU A 44 -2.42 -17.66 1.20
N LYS A 45 -1.84 -18.57 2.00
CA LYS A 45 -0.39 -18.66 2.20
C LYS A 45 0.37 -18.96 0.92
N ALA A 46 -0.14 -19.86 0.08
CA ALA A 46 0.52 -20.22 -1.16
C ALA A 46 0.53 -19.07 -2.17
N ALA A 47 -0.50 -18.21 -2.16
CA ALA A 47 -0.60 -17.03 -2.99
C ALA A 47 0.23 -15.84 -2.47
N TYR A 48 0.92 -15.97 -1.35
CA TYR A 48 1.81 -14.93 -0.83
C TYR A 48 3.14 -14.95 -1.59
N ARG A 49 3.14 -14.34 -2.79
CA ARG A 49 4.21 -14.37 -3.79
C ARG A 49 4.46 -12.98 -4.35
N ASN A 50 5.72 -12.67 -4.62
CA ASN A 50 6.11 -11.37 -5.18
C ASN A 50 5.54 -11.13 -6.58
N ASP A 51 5.49 -12.14 -7.43
CA ASP A 51 4.94 -12.03 -8.79
C ASP A 51 3.44 -11.71 -8.80
N LEU A 52 2.66 -12.35 -7.91
CA LEU A 52 1.26 -12.00 -7.72
C LEU A 52 1.07 -10.60 -7.14
N TRP A 53 1.95 -10.18 -6.25
CA TRP A 53 1.93 -8.83 -5.70
C TRP A 53 2.18 -7.79 -6.79
N VAL A 54 3.21 -8.00 -7.61
CA VAL A 54 3.50 -7.11 -8.75
C VAL A 54 2.34 -7.06 -9.74
N ALA A 55 1.73 -8.22 -10.07
CA ALA A 55 0.56 -8.27 -10.94
C ALA A 55 -0.65 -7.53 -10.33
N CYS A 56 -0.89 -7.67 -9.02
CA CYS A 56 -1.92 -6.96 -8.26
C CYS A 56 -1.74 -5.44 -8.37
N THR A 57 -0.53 -4.95 -8.11
CA THR A 57 -0.16 -3.53 -8.24
C THR A 57 -0.38 -3.03 -9.66
N ALA A 58 0.06 -3.81 -10.62
CA ALA A 58 -0.05 -3.49 -12.05
C ALA A 58 -1.49 -3.38 -12.55
N LEU A 59 -2.41 -4.11 -11.95
CA LEU A 59 -3.84 -4.06 -12.25
C LEU A 59 -4.58 -2.94 -11.49
N GLY A 60 -3.85 -2.09 -10.75
CA GLY A 60 -4.42 -0.97 -10.02
C GLY A 60 -5.16 -1.36 -8.73
N ALA A 61 -5.00 -2.59 -8.26
CA ALA A 61 -5.43 -2.96 -6.92
C ALA A 61 -4.46 -2.41 -5.87
N HIS A 62 -4.95 -2.16 -4.65
CA HIS A 62 -4.11 -1.64 -3.57
C HIS A 62 -2.97 -2.61 -3.25
N SER A 63 -1.74 -2.12 -3.25
CA SER A 63 -0.51 -2.91 -3.07
C SER A 63 0.14 -2.74 -1.69
N THR A 64 -0.62 -2.35 -0.67
CA THR A 64 -0.21 -2.43 0.74
C THR A 64 -0.24 -3.86 1.23
N ASP A 65 0.40 -4.17 2.38
CA ASP A 65 0.32 -5.49 3.01
C ASP A 65 -1.14 -5.92 3.22
N ASP A 66 -1.98 -5.05 3.76
CA ASP A 66 -3.41 -5.32 3.98
C ASP A 66 -4.15 -5.48 2.63
N GLY A 67 -3.92 -4.58 1.67
CA GLY A 67 -4.53 -4.69 0.35
C GLY A 67 -4.12 -5.96 -0.39
N PHE A 68 -2.90 -6.47 -0.18
CA PHE A 68 -2.50 -7.76 -0.76
C PHE A 68 -3.12 -8.96 -0.03
N ILE A 69 -3.42 -8.86 1.27
CA ILE A 69 -4.24 -9.87 1.98
C ILE A 69 -5.62 -9.94 1.32
N ASP A 70 -6.25 -8.79 1.10
CA ASP A 70 -7.58 -8.68 0.52
C ASP A 70 -7.63 -9.14 -0.93
N PHE A 71 -6.60 -8.83 -1.71
CA PHE A 71 -6.43 -9.34 -3.07
C PHE A 71 -6.34 -10.88 -3.10
N ARG A 72 -5.60 -11.50 -2.19
CA ARG A 72 -5.50 -12.97 -2.12
C ARG A 72 -6.84 -13.60 -1.76
N SER A 73 -7.59 -12.98 -0.84
CA SER A 73 -8.97 -13.38 -0.51
C SER A 73 -9.88 -13.26 -1.74
N TRP A 74 -9.76 -12.15 -2.50
CA TRP A 74 -10.44 -11.96 -3.76
C TRP A 74 -10.06 -13.06 -4.78
N LEU A 75 -8.77 -13.35 -4.96
CA LEU A 75 -8.29 -14.34 -5.91
C LEU A 75 -8.86 -15.73 -5.63
N ILE A 76 -8.92 -16.13 -4.36
CA ILE A 76 -9.54 -17.40 -3.95
C ILE A 76 -11.04 -17.40 -4.24
N SER A 77 -11.72 -16.27 -4.03
CA SER A 77 -13.16 -16.12 -4.29
C SER A 77 -13.53 -16.29 -5.77
N GLN A 78 -12.58 -16.07 -6.69
CA GLN A 78 -12.80 -16.29 -8.13
C GLN A 78 -12.93 -17.77 -8.51
N GLY A 79 -12.61 -18.67 -7.59
CA GLY A 79 -12.69 -20.11 -7.78
C GLY A 79 -11.40 -20.75 -8.29
N LYS A 80 -11.42 -22.09 -8.29
CA LYS A 80 -10.21 -22.90 -8.48
C LYS A 80 -9.47 -22.63 -9.78
N ASN A 81 -10.19 -22.47 -10.89
CA ASN A 81 -9.56 -22.34 -12.21
C ASN A 81 -8.77 -21.04 -12.29
N ILE A 82 -9.39 -19.91 -11.94
CA ILE A 82 -8.75 -18.59 -11.99
C ILE A 82 -7.59 -18.54 -11.01
N TYR A 83 -7.77 -19.06 -9.79
CA TYR A 83 -6.71 -19.16 -8.80
C TYR A 83 -5.51 -19.96 -9.32
N MET A 84 -5.74 -21.19 -9.85
CA MET A 84 -4.66 -22.05 -10.32
C MET A 84 -3.97 -21.49 -11.57
N ASP A 85 -4.68 -20.78 -12.45
CA ASP A 85 -4.11 -20.14 -13.61
C ASP A 85 -3.23 -18.95 -13.19
N ALA A 86 -3.68 -18.11 -12.27
CA ALA A 86 -2.88 -17.03 -11.69
C ALA A 86 -1.64 -17.56 -10.94
N MET A 87 -1.76 -18.70 -10.25
CA MET A 87 -0.62 -19.36 -9.59
C MET A 87 0.41 -19.92 -10.57
N ARG A 88 0.03 -20.26 -11.81
CA ARG A 88 0.96 -20.67 -12.87
C ARG A 88 1.59 -19.48 -13.56
N ASP A 89 0.77 -18.48 -13.84
CA ASP A 89 1.14 -17.29 -14.58
C ASP A 89 0.24 -16.12 -14.14
N PRO A 90 0.73 -15.19 -13.31
CA PRO A 90 -0.05 -14.03 -12.87
C PRO A 90 -0.55 -13.13 -14.00
N ASP A 91 0.09 -13.16 -15.18
CA ASP A 91 -0.34 -12.38 -16.34
C ASP A 91 -1.73 -12.79 -16.87
N THR A 92 -2.18 -14.01 -16.53
CA THR A 92 -3.55 -14.48 -16.83
C THR A 92 -4.65 -13.62 -16.18
N LEU A 93 -4.32 -12.89 -15.13
CA LEU A 93 -5.23 -11.94 -14.46
C LEU A 93 -5.63 -10.78 -15.37
N ALA A 94 -4.91 -10.55 -16.46
CA ALA A 94 -5.30 -9.61 -17.51
C ALA A 94 -6.69 -9.88 -18.07
N SER A 95 -7.17 -11.12 -18.01
CA SER A 95 -8.51 -11.50 -18.49
C SER A 95 -9.64 -11.16 -17.52
N ASN A 96 -9.33 -10.70 -16.30
CA ASN A 96 -10.37 -10.31 -15.31
C ASN A 96 -11.19 -9.14 -15.87
N PRO A 97 -12.54 -9.22 -15.89
CA PRO A 97 -13.39 -8.15 -16.41
C PRO A 97 -13.31 -6.84 -15.57
N HIS A 98 -12.97 -6.94 -14.30
CA HIS A 98 -13.00 -5.84 -13.34
C HIS A 98 -11.64 -5.67 -12.64
N PRO A 99 -10.64 -5.01 -13.28
CA PRO A 99 -9.36 -4.70 -12.63
C PRO A 99 -9.48 -3.57 -11.61
N GLY A 100 -8.47 -3.43 -10.76
CA GLY A 100 -8.39 -2.33 -9.81
C GLY A 100 -9.05 -2.62 -8.47
N LYS A 101 -9.70 -1.63 -7.88
CA LYS A 101 -10.27 -1.68 -6.52
C LYS A 101 -11.24 -2.84 -6.28
N GLU A 102 -11.89 -3.35 -7.32
CA GLU A 102 -12.77 -4.52 -7.23
C GLU A 102 -12.03 -5.84 -6.98
N MET A 103 -10.70 -5.84 -7.12
CA MET A 103 -9.83 -6.98 -6.78
C MET A 103 -9.44 -7.00 -5.29
N ASN A 104 -10.25 -6.42 -4.42
CA ASN A 104 -10.10 -6.39 -2.97
C ASN A 104 -11.35 -6.99 -2.34
N PHE A 105 -11.23 -8.09 -1.58
CA PHE A 105 -12.37 -8.76 -0.98
C PHE A 105 -12.08 -9.26 0.44
N GLU A 106 -11.82 -8.33 1.36
CA GLU A 106 -11.53 -8.60 2.78
C GLU A 106 -12.60 -9.49 3.43
N VAL A 107 -13.88 -9.13 3.25
CA VAL A 107 -15.01 -9.80 3.92
C VAL A 107 -15.08 -11.29 3.58
N PHE A 108 -14.56 -11.73 2.42
CA PHE A 108 -14.57 -13.14 2.04
C PHE A 108 -13.78 -14.03 3.00
N ALA A 109 -12.69 -13.53 3.56
CA ALA A 109 -11.87 -14.25 4.54
C ALA A 109 -12.64 -14.61 5.82
N TYR A 110 -13.64 -13.82 6.17
CA TYR A 110 -14.44 -13.99 7.39
C TYR A 110 -15.70 -14.84 7.21
N CYS A 111 -16.10 -15.18 5.98
CA CYS A 111 -17.36 -15.90 5.71
C CYS A 111 -17.49 -17.20 6.51
N ALA A 112 -16.41 -17.95 6.66
CA ALA A 112 -16.43 -19.22 7.42
C ALA A 112 -16.64 -18.99 8.92
N LEU A 113 -15.95 -18.01 9.51
CA LEU A 113 -16.08 -17.71 10.94
C LEU A 113 -17.45 -17.12 11.25
N ASP A 114 -18.02 -16.33 10.35
CA ASP A 114 -19.39 -15.83 10.46
C ASP A 114 -20.42 -16.97 10.39
N ALA A 115 -20.25 -17.91 9.45
CA ALA A 115 -21.09 -19.10 9.37
C ALA A 115 -20.96 -19.97 10.61
N TYR A 116 -19.74 -20.14 11.14
CA TYR A 116 -19.48 -20.86 12.39
C TYR A 116 -20.21 -20.24 13.58
N CYS A 117 -20.10 -18.91 13.73
CA CYS A 117 -20.81 -18.18 14.78
C CYS A 117 -22.33 -18.33 14.67
N LYS A 118 -22.89 -18.20 13.47
CA LYS A 118 -24.32 -18.39 13.21
C LYS A 118 -24.77 -19.83 13.55
N LYS A 119 -23.99 -20.82 13.11
CA LYS A 119 -24.26 -22.25 13.33
C LYS A 119 -24.33 -22.61 14.80
N LEU A 120 -23.47 -22.01 15.63
CA LEU A 120 -23.38 -22.29 17.08
C LEU A 120 -24.11 -21.25 17.95
N ASN A 121 -24.82 -20.29 17.34
CA ASN A 121 -25.49 -19.17 18.04
C ASN A 121 -24.51 -18.37 18.93
N ILE A 122 -23.27 -18.19 18.51
CA ILE A 122 -22.27 -17.36 19.20
C ILE A 122 -22.62 -15.90 18.91
N THR A 123 -22.83 -15.10 19.96
CA THR A 123 -23.25 -13.69 19.86
C THR A 123 -22.42 -12.80 20.77
N GLY A 124 -22.57 -11.48 20.62
CA GLY A 124 -21.88 -10.50 21.46
C GLY A 124 -20.36 -10.55 21.29
N TYR A 125 -19.63 -10.32 22.36
CA TYR A 125 -18.17 -10.28 22.37
C TYR A 125 -17.53 -11.63 22.00
N ASP A 126 -18.19 -12.73 22.31
CA ASP A 126 -17.71 -14.07 22.01
C ASP A 126 -17.51 -14.33 20.50
N ARG A 127 -18.16 -13.56 19.63
CA ARG A 127 -17.92 -13.65 18.17
C ARG A 127 -16.49 -13.29 17.76
N PHE A 128 -15.83 -12.46 18.55
CA PHE A 128 -14.47 -11.99 18.25
C PHE A 128 -13.36 -12.86 18.89
N THR A 129 -13.72 -13.79 19.76
CA THR A 129 -12.75 -14.61 20.49
C THR A 129 -12.94 -16.10 20.26
N LYS A 130 -14.14 -16.62 20.49
CA LYS A 130 -14.40 -18.06 20.48
C LYS A 130 -14.12 -18.76 19.14
N PRO A 131 -14.47 -18.22 17.97
CA PRO A 131 -14.15 -18.87 16.69
C PRO A 131 -12.65 -19.04 16.49
N TYR A 132 -11.85 -18.05 16.89
CA TYR A 132 -10.38 -18.09 16.80
C TYR A 132 -9.79 -19.09 17.78
N ASP A 133 -10.28 -19.13 19.03
CA ASP A 133 -9.87 -20.11 20.04
C ASP A 133 -10.17 -21.55 19.60
N ASP A 134 -11.32 -21.78 18.98
CA ASP A 134 -11.70 -23.07 18.46
C ASP A 134 -10.90 -23.42 17.20
N LEU A 135 -10.64 -22.45 16.33
CA LEU A 135 -9.78 -22.59 15.18
C LEU A 135 -8.35 -22.98 15.60
N ASP A 136 -7.78 -22.35 16.62
CA ASP A 136 -6.41 -22.66 17.09
C ASP A 136 -6.24 -24.12 17.56
N LYS A 137 -7.29 -24.69 18.09
CA LYS A 137 -7.34 -26.11 18.50
C LYS A 137 -7.60 -27.04 17.32
N HIS A 138 -8.23 -26.54 16.25
CA HIS A 138 -8.62 -27.30 15.08
C HIS A 138 -7.46 -27.38 14.05
N LYS A 139 -7.06 -28.59 13.67
CA LYS A 139 -5.92 -28.81 12.78
C LYS A 139 -6.32 -29.72 11.63
N LEU A 140 -6.00 -29.33 10.40
CA LEU A 140 -6.08 -30.22 9.25
C LEU A 140 -5.13 -31.40 9.39
N SER A 141 -5.49 -32.54 8.79
CA SER A 141 -4.57 -33.66 8.70
C SER A 141 -3.34 -33.30 7.86
N ARG A 142 -2.16 -33.81 8.26
CA ARG A 142 -0.91 -33.59 7.51
C ARG A 142 -1.00 -34.05 6.05
N LYS A 143 -1.79 -35.12 5.81
CA LYS A 143 -2.03 -35.62 4.45
C LYS A 143 -2.77 -34.58 3.63
N LEU A 144 -3.89 -34.05 4.14
CA LEU A 144 -4.70 -33.04 3.43
C LEU A 144 -3.89 -31.78 3.12
N VAL A 145 -3.12 -31.26 4.07
CA VAL A 145 -2.22 -30.12 3.85
C VAL A 145 -1.21 -30.42 2.73
N LYS A 146 -0.62 -31.61 2.75
CA LYS A 146 0.32 -32.02 1.69
C LYS A 146 -0.37 -32.12 0.33
N ASP A 147 -1.57 -32.70 0.28
CA ASP A 147 -2.33 -32.87 -0.95
C ASP A 147 -2.69 -31.50 -1.54
N ILE A 148 -3.17 -30.53 -0.72
CA ILE A 148 -3.46 -29.15 -1.13
C ILE A 148 -2.20 -28.50 -1.72
N ARG A 149 -1.09 -28.53 -1.00
CA ARG A 149 0.17 -27.89 -1.44
C ARG A 149 0.73 -28.54 -2.70
N SER A 150 0.53 -29.84 -2.90
CA SER A 150 0.99 -30.54 -4.11
C SER A 150 0.13 -30.24 -5.34
N GLU A 151 -1.11 -29.79 -5.15
CA GLU A 151 -2.02 -29.39 -6.23
C GLU A 151 -1.72 -27.99 -6.76
N ILE A 152 -1.23 -27.10 -5.88
CA ILE A 152 -0.93 -25.72 -6.23
C ILE A 152 0.32 -25.67 -7.11
N PRO A 153 0.26 -25.02 -8.28
CA PRO A 153 1.41 -24.88 -9.16
C PRO A 153 2.61 -24.24 -8.45
N GLN A 154 3.77 -24.83 -8.67
CA GLN A 154 5.04 -24.34 -8.11
C GLN A 154 5.93 -23.87 -9.26
N HIS A 155 6.38 -22.62 -9.19
CA HIS A 155 7.41 -22.09 -10.07
C HIS A 155 8.26 -21.07 -9.32
N PRO A 156 9.47 -20.74 -9.78
CA PRO A 156 10.31 -19.71 -9.16
C PRO A 156 9.57 -18.38 -9.07
N ASP A 157 9.63 -17.76 -7.89
CA ASP A 157 9.10 -16.42 -7.67
C ASP A 157 10.11 -15.36 -8.14
N ILE A 158 9.65 -14.14 -8.38
CA ILE A 158 10.53 -13.01 -8.66
C ILE A 158 11.18 -12.49 -7.35
N PRO A 159 12.38 -11.89 -7.41
CA PRO A 159 13.15 -11.59 -6.20
C PRO A 159 12.60 -10.42 -5.37
N SER A 160 11.68 -9.64 -5.90
CA SER A 160 11.18 -8.42 -5.25
C SER A 160 9.78 -8.04 -5.74
N ILE A 161 8.98 -7.46 -4.85
CA ILE A 161 7.69 -6.83 -5.16
C ILE A 161 7.85 -5.48 -5.87
N ARG A 162 9.06 -4.93 -5.98
CA ARG A 162 9.29 -3.72 -6.76
C ARG A 162 9.00 -4.01 -8.22
N LEU A 163 8.20 -3.15 -8.84
CA LEU A 163 7.93 -3.23 -10.27
C LEU A 163 9.27 -3.24 -11.03
N PRO A 164 9.61 -4.36 -11.67
CA PRO A 164 10.86 -4.46 -12.38
C PRO A 164 10.81 -3.58 -13.64
N ARG A 165 11.96 -3.06 -14.08
CA ARG A 165 12.06 -2.26 -15.31
C ARG A 165 11.52 -2.98 -16.56
N ASN A 166 11.51 -4.31 -16.52
CA ASN A 166 10.98 -5.17 -17.60
C ASN A 166 9.54 -5.66 -17.33
N TYR A 167 8.78 -4.92 -16.57
CA TYR A 167 7.40 -5.26 -16.20
C TYR A 167 6.53 -5.62 -17.42
N SER A 168 6.62 -4.85 -18.50
CA SER A 168 5.91 -5.15 -19.77
C SER A 168 6.33 -6.47 -20.42
N THR A 169 7.51 -6.98 -20.09
CA THR A 169 7.99 -8.29 -20.55
C THR A 169 7.56 -9.41 -19.61
N LEU A 170 7.46 -9.14 -18.31
CA LEU A 170 6.99 -10.12 -17.32
C LEU A 170 5.50 -10.36 -17.39
N PHE A 171 4.72 -9.31 -17.62
CA PHE A 171 3.26 -9.34 -17.66
C PHE A 171 2.73 -8.66 -18.93
N PRO A 172 2.99 -9.22 -20.11
CA PRO A 172 2.67 -8.58 -21.39
C PRO A 172 1.16 -8.34 -21.60
N HIS A 173 0.29 -9.26 -21.16
CA HIS A 173 -1.15 -9.12 -21.34
C HIS A 173 -1.75 -8.09 -20.36
N ILE A 174 -1.26 -8.05 -19.11
CA ILE A 174 -1.61 -7.00 -18.17
C ILE A 174 -1.16 -5.64 -18.72
N TRP A 175 0.07 -5.57 -19.22
CA TRP A 175 0.60 -4.36 -19.84
C TRP A 175 -0.25 -3.90 -21.04
N GLU A 176 -0.56 -4.80 -21.97
CA GLU A 176 -1.35 -4.49 -23.16
C GLU A 176 -2.74 -3.97 -22.79
N ARG A 177 -3.40 -4.64 -21.84
CA ARG A 177 -4.73 -4.26 -21.37
C ARG A 177 -4.74 -2.88 -20.75
N MET A 178 -3.85 -2.63 -19.80
CA MET A 178 -3.82 -1.37 -19.07
C MET A 178 -3.38 -0.21 -19.96
N SER A 179 -2.44 -0.43 -20.88
CA SER A 179 -2.06 0.56 -21.90
C SER A 179 -3.20 0.89 -22.86
N ALA A 180 -4.03 -0.09 -23.21
CA ALA A 180 -5.19 0.14 -24.09
C ALA A 180 -6.30 0.96 -23.39
N GLN A 181 -6.51 0.76 -22.10
CA GLN A 181 -7.46 1.56 -21.31
C GLN A 181 -7.02 3.03 -21.21
N SER A 182 -5.72 3.26 -21.08
CA SER A 182 -5.12 4.58 -21.04
C SER A 182 -5.21 5.35 -22.38
N SER A 183 -5.23 4.65 -23.52
CA SER A 183 -5.30 5.28 -24.85
C SER A 183 -6.70 5.73 -25.28
N VAL A 184 -7.74 5.47 -24.49
CA VAL A 184 -9.12 5.90 -24.81
C VAL A 184 -9.38 7.38 -24.45
N VAL A 185 -8.50 7.99 -23.67
CA VAL A 185 -8.51 9.44 -23.42
C VAL A 185 -7.57 10.10 -24.45
N ALA A 186 -8.10 10.43 -25.62
CA ALA A 186 -7.35 11.20 -26.61
C ALA A 186 -7.04 12.61 -26.06
N PRO A 187 -5.80 13.10 -26.20
CA PRO A 187 -5.51 14.47 -25.81
C PRO A 187 -6.23 15.43 -26.75
N THR A 188 -7.22 16.13 -26.27
CA THR A 188 -7.68 17.35 -26.92
C THR A 188 -6.63 18.42 -26.67
N GLU A 189 -5.85 18.71 -27.72
CA GLU A 189 -5.04 19.92 -27.78
C GLU A 189 -5.94 21.15 -27.60
N ASN A 190 -5.92 21.75 -26.44
CA ASN A 190 -6.23 23.17 -26.28
C ASN A 190 -5.53 23.67 -25.00
N THR A 191 -4.30 24.13 -25.23
CA THR A 191 -3.58 25.00 -24.33
C THR A 191 -4.32 26.33 -24.24
N THR A 192 -5.12 26.50 -23.22
CA THR A 192 -5.56 27.85 -22.81
C THR A 192 -5.08 28.03 -21.37
N ASP A 193 -4.11 28.96 -21.25
CA ASP A 193 -3.60 29.46 -19.97
C ASP A 193 -4.76 29.96 -19.10
N LEU A 194 -5.21 29.11 -18.16
CA LEU A 194 -6.03 29.55 -17.06
C LEU A 194 -5.10 29.89 -15.89
N VAL A 195 -4.70 31.16 -15.87
CA VAL A 195 -4.10 31.81 -14.70
C VAL A 195 -5.13 31.74 -13.57
N ARG A 196 -5.02 30.75 -12.68
CA ARG A 196 -5.68 30.78 -11.38
C ARG A 196 -4.84 31.61 -10.42
N SER A 197 -5.42 32.68 -9.94
CA SER A 197 -4.89 33.53 -8.88
C SER A 197 -4.87 32.78 -7.56
N GLY A 198 -3.67 32.39 -7.12
CA GLY A 198 -3.39 31.76 -5.83
C GLY A 198 -2.05 31.04 -5.94
N SER A 199 -1.04 31.41 -5.16
CA SER A 199 0.36 30.95 -5.11
C SER A 199 0.70 29.82 -6.10
N ALA A 200 1.58 30.09 -7.07
CA ALA A 200 2.02 29.13 -8.08
C ALA A 200 2.75 27.97 -7.39
N HIS A 201 2.03 26.92 -7.02
CA HIS A 201 2.64 25.69 -6.52
C HIS A 201 3.33 24.96 -7.66
N ARG A 202 4.52 24.43 -7.38
CA ARG A 202 5.31 23.69 -8.35
C ARG A 202 4.60 22.40 -8.74
N VAL A 203 4.48 22.17 -10.04
CA VAL A 203 3.92 20.96 -10.62
C VAL A 203 5.04 19.98 -10.94
N PHE A 204 4.88 18.73 -10.53
CA PHE A 204 5.79 17.63 -10.79
C PHE A 204 5.22 16.72 -11.87
N LYS A 205 6.04 16.42 -12.86
CA LYS A 205 5.65 15.51 -13.94
C LYS A 205 6.24 14.14 -13.68
N ILE A 206 5.39 13.15 -13.66
CA ILE A 206 5.80 11.75 -13.58
C ILE A 206 5.26 10.99 -14.80
N ASN A 207 5.88 9.87 -15.11
CA ASN A 207 5.26 8.89 -15.99
C ASN A 207 4.66 7.80 -15.11
N ASP A 208 3.38 7.50 -15.35
CA ASP A 208 2.71 6.40 -14.70
C ASP A 208 3.27 5.04 -15.17
N LEU A 209 2.69 3.94 -14.70
CA LEU A 209 3.09 2.58 -15.09
C LEU A 209 2.95 2.32 -16.59
N PHE A 210 2.11 3.08 -17.27
CA PHE A 210 1.78 2.92 -18.69
C PHE A 210 2.55 3.89 -19.57
N GLY A 211 3.42 4.72 -18.95
CA GLY A 211 4.20 5.74 -19.64
C GLY A 211 3.41 6.99 -19.95
N GLN A 212 2.19 7.16 -19.37
CA GLN A 212 1.45 8.40 -19.47
C GLN A 212 2.02 9.44 -18.52
N GLN A 213 2.13 10.66 -18.98
CA GLN A 213 2.55 11.77 -18.14
C GLN A 213 1.39 12.22 -17.26
N VAL A 214 1.61 12.23 -15.96
CA VAL A 214 0.70 12.74 -14.94
C VAL A 214 1.34 13.97 -14.31
N ASP A 215 0.56 15.04 -14.20
CA ASP A 215 0.97 16.27 -13.55
C ASP A 215 0.47 16.26 -12.09
N LEU A 216 1.40 16.30 -11.14
CA LEU A 216 1.12 16.18 -9.71
C LEU A 216 1.44 17.47 -8.98
N GLN A 217 0.55 17.85 -8.08
CA GLN A 217 0.75 18.95 -7.13
C GLN A 217 0.90 18.37 -5.71
N PRO A 218 2.08 18.45 -5.10
CA PRO A 218 2.28 17.99 -3.74
C PRO A 218 1.76 19.01 -2.72
N ARG A 219 1.28 18.48 -1.59
CA ARG A 219 0.92 19.25 -0.39
C ARG A 219 1.36 18.53 0.87
N VAL A 220 1.51 19.27 1.96
CA VAL A 220 1.84 18.72 3.28
C VAL A 220 0.58 18.53 4.09
N GLU A 221 0.44 17.35 4.68
CA GLU A 221 -0.48 17.07 5.76
C GLU A 221 0.27 16.62 7.02
N LEU A 222 -0.33 16.83 8.19
CA LEU A 222 0.22 16.38 9.46
C LEU A 222 -0.63 15.26 10.03
N TYR A 223 0.03 14.24 10.55
CA TYR A 223 -0.58 13.20 11.35
C TYR A 223 0.08 13.16 12.73
N SER A 224 -0.52 12.46 13.68
CA SER A 224 0.00 12.33 15.03
C SER A 224 0.79 11.05 15.17
N VAL A 225 2.01 11.15 15.70
CA VAL A 225 2.85 10.03 16.11
C VAL A 225 3.22 10.16 17.57
N ARG A 226 3.77 9.11 18.18
CA ARG A 226 4.27 9.16 19.55
C ARG A 226 5.77 8.96 19.59
N ASP A 227 6.42 9.73 20.46
CA ASP A 227 7.81 9.50 20.81
C ASP A 227 7.94 8.30 21.75
N PHE A 228 9.18 7.96 22.15
CA PHE A 228 9.47 6.86 23.08
C PHE A 228 8.95 7.11 24.52
N MET A 229 8.59 8.37 24.86
CA MET A 229 7.98 8.76 26.13
C MET A 229 6.45 8.75 26.06
N GLY A 230 5.86 8.50 24.87
CA GLY A 230 4.42 8.55 24.63
C GLY A 230 3.86 9.95 24.37
N GLN A 231 4.72 10.96 24.20
CA GLN A 231 4.31 12.32 23.84
C GLN A 231 3.86 12.37 22.37
N GLU A 232 2.78 13.10 22.13
CA GLU A 232 2.28 13.31 20.77
C GLU A 232 3.13 14.30 19.99
N MET A 233 3.63 13.85 18.84
CA MET A 233 4.48 14.59 17.92
C MET A 233 3.85 14.68 16.53
N PRO A 234 4.11 15.74 15.75
CA PRO A 234 3.65 15.79 14.36
C PRO A 234 4.48 14.87 13.49
N GLY A 235 3.80 14.04 12.69
CA GLY A 235 4.39 13.32 11.57
C GLY A 235 4.13 14.06 10.26
N LEU A 236 5.03 13.91 9.29
CA LEU A 236 5.01 14.59 8.00
C LEU A 236 4.45 13.67 6.93
N ALA A 237 3.30 14.03 6.36
CA ALA A 237 2.75 13.38 5.17
C ALA A 237 2.90 14.28 3.94
N ILE A 238 3.37 13.70 2.83
CA ILE A 238 3.39 14.35 1.51
C ILE A 238 2.30 13.67 0.69
N VAL A 239 1.25 14.43 0.41
CA VAL A 239 0.12 14.01 -0.43
C VAL A 239 0.31 14.58 -1.82
N LEU A 240 0.00 13.81 -2.82
CA LEU A 240 0.12 14.16 -4.23
C LEU A 240 -1.28 14.20 -4.84
N ASP A 241 -1.70 15.37 -5.28
CA ASP A 241 -2.96 15.56 -5.97
C ASP A 241 -2.72 15.59 -7.48
N GLU A 242 -3.59 14.94 -8.26
CA GLU A 242 -3.53 14.99 -9.72
C GLU A 242 -4.18 16.28 -10.22
N ILE A 243 -3.48 16.97 -11.09
CA ILE A 243 -4.02 18.14 -11.78
C ILE A 243 -4.73 17.67 -13.06
N SER A 244 -6.02 17.43 -12.95
CA SER A 244 -6.86 17.04 -14.09
C SER A 244 -7.61 18.24 -14.64
N SER A 245 -7.65 18.37 -15.98
CA SER A 245 -8.43 19.39 -16.66
C SER A 245 -9.94 19.14 -16.64
N GLU A 246 -10.37 17.94 -16.22
CA GLU A 246 -11.76 17.47 -16.31
C GLU A 246 -12.50 17.44 -14.96
N SER A 247 -11.81 17.50 -13.83
CA SER A 247 -12.44 17.50 -12.51
C SER A 247 -12.51 18.89 -11.90
N ASN A 248 -13.66 19.21 -11.28
CA ASN A 248 -13.87 20.47 -10.53
C ASN A 248 -13.15 20.52 -9.17
N GLY A 249 -12.13 19.70 -8.95
CA GLY A 249 -11.33 19.63 -7.73
C GLY A 249 -10.08 18.78 -7.95
N ASP A 250 -9.04 19.10 -7.19
CA ASP A 250 -7.83 18.29 -7.15
C ASP A 250 -8.18 16.92 -6.52
N GLU A 251 -7.94 15.83 -7.23
CA GLU A 251 -8.19 14.47 -6.75
C GLU A 251 -6.87 13.91 -6.19
N GLU A 252 -6.93 13.32 -4.99
CA GLU A 252 -5.77 12.68 -4.38
C GLU A 252 -5.30 11.52 -5.26
N TYR A 253 -4.08 11.64 -5.80
CA TYR A 253 -3.45 10.62 -6.62
C TYR A 253 -2.76 9.56 -5.76
N ALA A 254 -1.97 10.01 -4.77
CA ALA A 254 -1.25 9.12 -3.86
C ALA A 254 -0.74 9.85 -2.62
N VAL A 255 -0.50 9.11 -1.54
CA VAL A 255 0.29 9.56 -0.40
C VAL A 255 1.70 9.01 -0.54
N LEU A 256 2.69 9.90 -0.76
CA LEU A 256 4.08 9.51 -1.01
C LEU A 256 4.76 8.91 0.21
N THR A 257 4.35 9.33 1.41
CA THR A 257 4.98 8.94 2.68
C THR A 257 4.15 7.93 3.43
N VAL A 258 4.80 7.15 4.30
CA VAL A 258 4.13 6.16 5.17
C VAL A 258 4.53 6.36 6.63
N SER A 259 3.56 6.20 7.53
CA SER A 259 3.77 6.29 8.98
C SER A 259 3.85 4.89 9.61
N PHE A 260 4.82 4.70 10.49
CA PHE A 260 4.92 3.52 11.37
C PHE A 260 4.47 3.82 12.80
N GLY A 261 3.82 4.97 13.02
CA GLY A 261 3.34 5.39 14.34
C GLY A 261 4.42 5.89 15.30
N GLU A 262 5.69 5.93 14.85
CA GLU A 262 6.83 6.38 15.65
C GLU A 262 7.35 7.75 15.19
N PHE A 263 7.87 8.52 16.12
CA PHE A 263 8.51 9.81 15.84
C PHE A 263 9.87 9.58 15.17
N ILE A 264 10.12 10.31 14.07
CA ILE A 264 11.42 10.33 13.39
C ILE A 264 12.22 11.52 13.94
N SER A 265 13.34 11.24 14.61
CA SER A 265 14.18 12.27 15.25
C SER A 265 15.01 13.10 14.26
N ALA A 266 15.07 12.72 12.99
CA ALA A 266 15.67 13.53 11.94
C ALA A 266 14.59 14.45 11.34
N LYS A 267 14.80 15.78 11.44
CA LYS A 267 13.86 16.76 10.89
C LYS A 267 13.70 16.59 9.39
N ASP A 268 12.51 16.87 8.88
CA ASP A 268 12.17 16.85 7.45
C ASP A 268 12.38 15.49 6.80
N CYS A 269 12.41 14.41 7.60
CA CYS A 269 12.52 13.05 7.12
C CYS A 269 11.18 12.32 7.19
N ALA A 270 10.92 11.49 6.18
CA ALA A 270 9.80 10.56 6.19
C ALA A 270 10.15 9.27 5.43
N TYR A 271 9.52 8.16 5.81
CA TYR A 271 9.60 6.92 5.05
C TYR A 271 8.73 7.01 3.80
N ILE A 272 9.24 6.51 2.68
CA ILE A 272 8.58 6.62 1.38
C ILE A 272 7.91 5.31 1.01
N ASP A 273 6.66 5.40 0.58
CA ASP A 273 5.91 4.26 0.08
C ASP A 273 6.27 3.96 -1.38
N THR A 274 7.46 3.43 -1.60
CA THR A 274 7.91 3.04 -2.94
C THR A 274 7.17 1.84 -3.51
N ASN A 275 6.30 1.20 -2.71
CA ASN A 275 5.50 0.07 -3.15
C ASN A 275 4.24 0.55 -3.88
N ASN A 276 3.55 1.55 -3.33
CA ASN A 276 2.41 2.18 -3.98
C ASN A 276 2.84 3.33 -4.92
N CYS A 277 3.87 4.09 -4.52
CA CYS A 277 4.45 5.17 -5.33
C CYS A 277 5.68 4.69 -6.10
N TYR A 278 5.50 3.73 -7.03
CA TYR A 278 6.56 3.22 -7.91
C TYR A 278 7.28 4.33 -8.70
N PHE A 279 6.63 5.47 -8.89
CA PHE A 279 7.17 6.67 -9.53
C PHE A 279 8.02 7.52 -8.57
N ALA A 280 8.12 7.20 -7.29
CA ALA A 280 8.81 8.01 -6.27
C ALA A 280 10.24 8.39 -6.70
N GLN A 281 10.97 7.48 -7.36
CA GLN A 281 12.30 7.77 -7.88
C GLN A 281 12.31 8.91 -8.91
N GLN A 282 11.24 9.10 -9.67
CA GLN A 282 11.12 10.21 -10.61
C GLN A 282 11.01 11.56 -9.88
N LEU A 283 10.34 11.58 -8.72
CA LEU A 283 10.25 12.76 -7.86
C LEU A 283 11.59 13.05 -7.19
N LEU A 284 12.31 12.02 -6.73
CA LEU A 284 13.64 12.17 -6.15
C LEU A 284 14.62 12.81 -7.14
N ILE A 285 14.62 12.36 -8.40
CA ILE A 285 15.44 12.94 -9.48
C ILE A 285 15.09 14.40 -9.74
N GLN A 286 13.84 14.80 -9.54
CA GLN A 286 13.41 16.20 -9.65
C GLN A 286 13.86 17.05 -8.45
N GLY A 287 14.51 16.44 -7.49
CA GLY A 287 15.25 17.13 -6.44
C GLY A 287 14.40 17.60 -5.26
N ILE A 288 13.31 16.90 -4.94
CA ILE A 288 12.46 17.20 -3.78
C ILE A 288 13.10 16.79 -2.45
N ALA A 289 13.94 15.75 -2.48
CA ALA A 289 14.54 15.14 -1.30
C ALA A 289 15.90 14.50 -1.65
N GLU A 290 16.57 13.99 -0.62
CA GLU A 290 17.75 13.13 -0.72
C GLU A 290 17.45 11.79 -0.05
N ASP A 291 17.85 10.68 -0.69
CA ASP A 291 17.78 9.36 -0.07
C ASP A 291 18.87 9.24 0.98
N THR A 292 18.50 9.01 2.23
CA THR A 292 19.48 8.89 3.35
C THR A 292 20.24 7.57 3.33
N GLY A 293 19.85 6.60 2.49
CA GLY A 293 20.36 5.24 2.49
C GLY A 293 19.83 4.37 3.63
N LEU A 294 19.02 4.93 4.54
CA LEU A 294 18.33 4.18 5.59
C LEU A 294 16.97 3.70 5.10
N SER A 295 16.50 2.62 5.69
CA SER A 295 15.17 2.08 5.36
C SER A 295 14.58 1.32 6.53
N LYS A 296 13.25 1.17 6.52
CA LYS A 296 12.50 0.31 7.43
C LYS A 296 11.77 -0.76 6.63
N ASN A 297 11.67 -1.96 7.20
CA ASN A 297 10.92 -3.06 6.60
C ASN A 297 9.61 -3.28 7.35
N SER A 298 8.53 -3.53 6.62
CA SER A 298 7.28 -4.06 7.13
C SER A 298 6.80 -5.16 6.19
N GLY A 299 6.65 -6.37 6.73
CA GLY A 299 6.41 -7.54 5.90
C GLY A 299 7.53 -7.74 4.87
N PHE A 300 7.18 -7.80 3.59
CA PHE A 300 8.13 -7.87 2.47
C PHE A 300 8.49 -6.50 1.88
N CYS A 301 7.81 -5.45 2.34
CA CYS A 301 8.02 -4.09 1.84
C CYS A 301 9.20 -3.44 2.53
N GLN A 302 9.99 -2.70 1.76
CA GLN A 302 11.07 -1.87 2.25
C GLN A 302 10.75 -0.41 1.94
N TYR A 303 10.78 0.43 2.96
CA TYR A 303 10.44 1.83 2.92
C TYR A 303 11.71 2.65 3.13
N PRO A 304 12.30 3.27 2.08
CA PRO A 304 13.48 4.12 2.23
C PRO A 304 13.11 5.37 3.02
N LEU A 305 14.06 5.86 3.83
CA LEU A 305 13.94 7.12 4.54
C LEU A 305 14.53 8.24 3.68
N TRP A 306 13.71 9.23 3.30
CA TRP A 306 14.18 10.40 2.58
C TRP A 306 14.22 11.62 3.49
N HIS A 307 15.20 12.47 3.24
CA HIS A 307 15.30 13.82 3.81
C HIS A 307 14.82 14.82 2.77
N PHE A 308 13.66 15.41 3.01
CA PHE A 308 13.08 16.42 2.13
C PHE A 308 13.80 17.75 2.26
N LYS A 309 13.94 18.46 1.15
CA LYS A 309 14.52 19.79 1.17
C LYS A 309 13.59 20.78 1.86
N GLU A 310 14.13 21.56 2.76
CA GLU A 310 13.35 22.54 3.53
C GLU A 310 12.62 23.56 2.63
N ASP A 311 13.30 24.02 1.56
CA ASP A 311 12.69 24.94 0.60
C ASP A 311 11.51 24.32 -0.14
N PHE A 312 11.59 23.01 -0.48
CA PHE A 312 10.49 22.27 -1.04
C PHE A 312 9.31 22.18 -0.06
N LEU A 313 9.57 21.81 1.20
CA LEU A 313 8.52 21.70 2.21
C LEU A 313 7.88 23.06 2.54
N LYS A 314 8.66 24.15 2.52
CA LYS A 314 8.11 25.50 2.67
C LYS A 314 7.20 25.89 1.49
N GLU A 315 7.59 25.51 0.28
CA GLU A 315 6.82 25.79 -0.94
C GLU A 315 5.45 25.11 -0.93
N ILE A 316 5.40 23.82 -0.54
CA ILE A 316 4.18 23.00 -0.64
C ILE A 316 3.36 22.94 0.65
N GLY A 317 3.95 23.26 1.80
CA GLY A 317 3.39 22.97 3.12
C GLY A 317 2.64 24.12 3.77
N GLY A 318 2.96 25.38 3.39
CA GLY A 318 2.32 26.55 4.02
C GLY A 318 2.26 26.44 5.54
N THR A 319 1.09 26.72 6.11
CA THR A 319 0.87 26.69 7.57
C THR A 319 1.05 25.31 8.19
N ALA A 320 0.84 24.23 7.46
CA ALA A 320 1.03 22.86 7.96
C ALA A 320 2.53 22.60 8.23
N TYR A 321 3.41 22.98 7.29
CA TYR A 321 4.84 22.83 7.49
C TYR A 321 5.39 23.77 8.56
N GLU A 322 4.88 25.00 8.66
CA GLU A 322 5.23 25.93 9.74
C GLU A 322 4.90 25.35 11.12
N GLU A 323 3.72 24.74 11.28
CA GLU A 323 3.30 24.09 12.52
C GLU A 323 4.16 22.86 12.84
N TYR A 324 4.45 22.01 11.82
CA TYR A 324 5.37 20.87 11.96
C TYR A 324 6.75 21.33 12.45
N SER A 325 7.35 22.29 11.76
CA SER A 325 8.70 22.80 12.05
C SER A 325 8.75 23.43 13.47
N ARG A 326 7.73 24.22 13.84
CA ARG A 326 7.62 24.81 15.18
C ARG A 326 7.58 23.73 16.27
N ARG A 327 6.66 22.76 16.16
CA ARG A 327 6.51 21.69 17.17
C ARG A 327 7.75 20.80 17.25
N TYR A 328 8.36 20.52 16.11
CA TYR A 328 9.60 19.77 16.07
C TYR A 328 10.73 20.48 16.81
N ASN A 329 10.95 21.78 16.53
CA ASN A 329 11.99 22.57 17.17
C ASN A 329 11.76 22.72 18.67
N GLU A 330 10.53 22.97 19.11
CA GLU A 330 10.16 23.03 20.53
C GLU A 330 10.48 21.71 21.25
N TYR A 331 10.20 20.58 20.62
CA TYR A 331 10.51 19.28 21.19
C TYR A 331 12.02 19.06 21.32
N MET A 332 12.79 19.34 20.27
CA MET A 332 14.25 19.16 20.28
C MET A 332 14.91 20.05 21.34
N GLN A 333 14.46 21.28 21.51
CA GLN A 333 14.93 22.16 22.60
C GLN A 333 14.59 21.59 23.98
N SER A 334 13.37 21.09 24.18
CA SER A 334 12.93 20.50 25.44
C SER A 334 13.67 19.20 25.78
N ALA A 335 14.08 18.45 24.78
CA ALA A 335 14.84 17.20 24.91
C ALA A 335 16.36 17.41 25.09
N GLY A 336 16.84 18.65 25.07
CA GLY A 336 18.25 18.98 25.29
C GLY A 336 19.16 18.78 24.06
N PHE A 337 18.58 18.66 22.89
CA PHE A 337 19.31 18.51 21.61
C PHE A 337 19.52 19.84 20.87
N GLY A 338 19.19 20.96 21.48
CA GLY A 338 19.15 22.26 20.85
C GLY A 338 20.23 23.24 21.30
N GLU A 339 21.52 22.89 21.37
CA GLU A 339 22.64 23.86 21.49
C GLU A 339 23.99 23.14 21.23
N ALA A 340 24.40 23.00 19.99
CA ALA A 340 25.75 22.57 19.63
C ALA A 340 26.28 23.16 18.32
N GLU A 341 25.82 24.32 17.87
CA GLU A 341 26.35 24.94 16.65
C GLU A 341 26.98 26.34 16.79
N ASP A 342 27.08 26.91 18.01
CA ASP A 342 27.64 28.27 18.19
C ASP A 342 28.98 28.37 18.97
N GLU A 343 29.74 27.28 19.18
CA GLU A 343 31.02 27.35 19.93
C GLU A 343 32.28 26.96 19.11
N VAL A 344 32.35 27.14 17.83
CA VAL A 344 33.57 26.83 17.03
C VAL A 344 34.22 28.06 16.38
N GLU A 345 33.75 29.27 16.57
CA GLU A 345 34.41 30.46 15.93
C GLU A 345 35.27 31.36 16.85
N ASP A 346 35.48 31.05 18.13
CA ASP A 346 36.25 31.95 19.02
C ASP A 346 37.63 31.43 19.52
N ILE A 347 38.21 30.34 18.97
CA ILE A 347 39.52 29.83 19.41
C ILE A 347 40.67 30.14 18.41
N ALA A 348 40.42 30.87 17.35
CA ALA A 348 41.45 31.16 16.35
C ALA A 348 42.09 32.57 16.40
N SER A 349 41.87 33.38 17.44
CA SER A 349 42.36 34.76 17.51
C SER A 349 43.36 35.11 18.67
N GLU A 350 43.83 34.14 19.44
CA GLU A 350 44.79 34.41 20.54
C GLU A 350 46.11 33.68 20.52
N GLU A 351 46.69 33.29 19.38
CA GLU A 351 48.10 32.92 19.30
C GLU A 351 48.82 33.65 18.18
N GLY A 352 49.09 34.89 18.39
CA GLY A 352 49.87 35.70 17.46
C GLY A 352 50.52 36.90 18.14
N MET A 353 51.26 36.70 19.25
CA MET A 353 52.26 37.73 19.68
C MET A 353 53.33 37.13 20.57
N VAL A 354 54.57 37.50 20.20
CA VAL A 354 55.86 37.43 20.91
C VAL A 354 56.68 36.13 20.69
N MET A 355 57.73 36.21 19.86
CA MET A 355 59.08 36.46 20.36
C MET A 355 60.04 36.73 19.19
N GLU A 356 60.85 37.71 19.42
CA GLU A 356 62.18 38.11 18.87
C GLU A 356 62.97 37.05 18.08
#